data_6759abaa0a44bea87b78313592febc26
#
_entry.id   6759abaa0a44bea87b78313592febc26
#
_cell.length_a   1.000
_cell.length_b   1.000
_cell.length_c   1.000
_cell.angle_alpha   90.00
_cell.angle_beta   90.00
_cell.angle_gamma   90.00
#
_symmetry.space_group_name_H-M   'P 1'
#
loop_
_entity.id
_entity.type
_entity.pdbx_description
1 polymer ?
#
loop_
_entity_poly.entity_id
_entity_poly.type
_entity_poly.pdbx_seq_one_letter_code
_entity_poly.pdbx_strand_id
1 'polypeptide(L)'
;MNGATLRGGCHCGHLAFDARLTRDTSAYTPRACDCSFCRKHGAAWLSDPQGSLYVRTRGDVTRYRQGSAQAEFIACPHCAVLVLVTCDIDGRLRAAINARAVEHDVSFAAEQTASPQQLQADAKRQRWEQVWFADVRFAQARD
;
A
#
# COMPACT_ATOMS: atom_id res chain seq x y z
N MET A 1 -4.46 7.38 -23.49
CA MET A 1 -5.00 6.90 -22.21
C MET A 1 -3.95 6.05 -21.56
N ASN A 2 -3.43 6.51 -20.49
CA ASN A 2 -2.24 5.94 -19.94
C ASN A 2 -2.44 5.24 -18.60
N GLY A 3 -3.68 5.06 -18.19
CA GLY A 3 -3.96 4.39 -16.94
C GLY A 3 -3.67 2.90 -16.99
N ALA A 4 -3.41 2.32 -15.83
CA ALA A 4 -3.12 0.91 -15.69
C ALA A 4 -3.90 0.34 -14.52
N THR A 5 -4.19 -0.96 -14.58
CA THR A 5 -4.80 -1.69 -13.47
C THR A 5 -3.80 -2.70 -12.96
N LEU A 6 -3.53 -2.66 -11.66
CA LEU A 6 -2.66 -3.61 -11.00
C LEU A 6 -3.49 -4.55 -10.16
N ARG A 7 -3.14 -5.83 -10.18
CA ARG A 7 -3.69 -6.82 -9.27
C ARG A 7 -2.61 -7.34 -8.37
N GLY A 8 -2.97 -7.62 -7.14
CA GLY A 8 -2.04 -8.18 -6.19
C GLY A 8 -2.73 -8.69 -4.95
N GLY A 9 -1.95 -9.05 -3.98
CA GLY A 9 -2.45 -9.52 -2.72
C GLY A 9 -1.46 -10.42 -2.02
N CYS A 10 -1.95 -11.18 -1.05
CA CYS A 10 -1.13 -12.12 -0.31
C CYS A 10 -0.91 -13.40 -1.12
N HIS A 11 -0.02 -14.25 -0.62
CA HIS A 11 0.34 -15.47 -1.32
C HIS A 11 -0.81 -16.49 -1.39
N CYS A 12 -1.60 -16.60 -0.32
CA CYS A 12 -2.66 -17.63 -0.26
C CYS A 12 -4.02 -17.17 -0.82
N GLY A 13 -4.15 -15.89 -1.20
CA GLY A 13 -5.40 -15.37 -1.77
C GLY A 13 -6.42 -14.85 -0.78
N HIS A 14 -6.14 -14.93 0.53
CA HIS A 14 -7.05 -14.43 1.56
C HIS A 14 -7.30 -12.92 1.46
N LEU A 15 -6.27 -12.18 1.05
CA LEU A 15 -6.26 -10.72 0.96
C LEU A 15 -5.79 -10.33 -0.42
N ALA A 16 -6.59 -9.58 -1.16
CA ALA A 16 -6.30 -9.22 -2.55
C ALA A 16 -6.69 -7.77 -2.82
N PHE A 17 -6.09 -7.18 -3.84
CA PHE A 17 -6.45 -5.83 -4.24
C PHE A 17 -6.44 -5.66 -5.76
N ASP A 18 -7.24 -4.69 -6.20
CA ASP A 18 -7.18 -4.12 -7.54
C ASP A 18 -6.86 -2.63 -7.37
N ALA A 19 -5.82 -2.16 -8.02
CA ALA A 19 -5.42 -0.77 -7.98
C ALA A 19 -5.53 -0.17 -9.37
N ARG A 20 -6.21 0.97 -9.48
CA ARG A 20 -6.28 1.72 -10.73
C ARG A 20 -5.33 2.90 -10.65
N LEU A 21 -4.40 2.93 -11.59
CA LEU A 21 -3.43 4.00 -11.73
C LEU A 21 -3.83 4.90 -12.88
N THR A 22 -3.51 6.17 -12.78
CA THR A 22 -3.87 7.14 -13.82
C THR A 22 -2.82 7.27 -14.92
N ARG A 23 -1.67 6.61 -14.73
CA ARG A 23 -0.57 6.63 -15.70
C ARG A 23 -0.06 5.22 -15.92
N ASP A 24 0.81 5.05 -16.90
CA ASP A 24 1.50 3.79 -17.14
C ASP A 24 2.36 3.41 -15.94
N THR A 25 2.53 2.10 -15.71
CA THR A 25 3.27 1.61 -14.53
C THR A 25 4.71 2.12 -14.49
N SER A 26 5.33 2.33 -15.64
CA SER A 26 6.70 2.84 -15.70
C SER A 26 6.85 4.28 -15.19
N ALA A 27 5.73 4.98 -14.98
CA ALA A 27 5.74 6.34 -14.43
C ALA A 27 5.80 6.37 -12.90
N TYR A 28 5.73 5.21 -12.24
CA TYR A 28 5.69 5.13 -10.79
C TYR A 28 6.98 4.59 -10.22
N THR A 29 7.47 5.26 -9.18
CA THR A 29 8.70 4.88 -8.47
C THR A 29 8.31 4.28 -7.13
N PRO A 30 8.48 2.94 -6.93
CA PRO A 30 8.24 2.37 -5.62
C PRO A 30 9.18 2.98 -4.58
N ARG A 31 8.65 3.25 -3.39
CA ARG A 31 9.39 3.90 -2.32
C ARG A 31 9.78 2.85 -1.28
N ALA A 32 11.04 2.47 -1.29
CA ALA A 32 11.58 1.52 -0.33
C ALA A 32 11.79 2.25 1.00
N CYS A 33 10.86 2.09 1.92
CA CYS A 33 10.93 2.72 3.23
C CYS A 33 12.08 2.12 4.05
N ASP A 34 12.89 2.96 4.66
CA ASP A 34 14.08 2.53 5.40
C ASP A 34 13.85 2.30 6.90
N CYS A 35 12.61 2.39 7.37
CA CYS A 35 12.33 2.06 8.77
C CYS A 35 12.58 0.57 9.03
N SER A 36 12.83 0.21 10.29
CA SER A 36 13.19 -1.16 10.62
C SER A 36 12.14 -2.18 10.22
N PHE A 37 10.86 -1.83 10.34
CA PHE A 37 9.78 -2.73 9.97
C PHE A 37 9.76 -3.00 8.47
N CYS A 38 9.76 -1.93 7.66
CA CYS A 38 9.69 -2.07 6.21
C CYS A 38 10.93 -2.76 5.64
N ARG A 39 12.11 -2.49 6.21
CA ARG A 39 13.34 -3.15 5.79
C ARG A 39 13.29 -4.66 6.01
N LYS A 40 12.72 -5.10 7.13
CA LYS A 40 12.60 -6.54 7.42
C LYS A 40 11.68 -7.26 6.45
N HIS A 41 10.71 -6.55 5.89
CA HIS A 41 9.82 -7.10 4.87
C HIS A 41 10.33 -6.89 3.45
N GLY A 42 11.33 -6.06 3.25
CA GLY A 42 11.75 -5.66 1.91
C GLY A 42 10.65 -4.89 1.18
N ALA A 43 9.82 -4.17 1.91
CA ALA A 43 8.65 -3.52 1.35
C ALA A 43 9.03 -2.28 0.54
N ALA A 44 8.31 -2.07 -0.56
CA ALA A 44 8.39 -0.84 -1.34
C ALA A 44 6.96 -0.38 -1.62
N TRP A 45 6.68 0.88 -1.32
CA TRP A 45 5.31 1.38 -1.32
C TRP A 45 4.98 2.10 -2.62
N LEU A 46 3.81 1.82 -3.14
CA LEU A 46 3.33 2.37 -4.39
C LEU A 46 1.94 2.92 -4.20
N SER A 47 1.66 4.08 -4.79
CA SER A 47 0.37 4.70 -4.66
C SER A 47 0.15 5.76 -5.75
N ASP A 48 -1.11 6.17 -5.89
CA ASP A 48 -1.52 7.23 -6.81
C ASP A 48 -2.67 7.99 -6.17
N PRO A 49 -2.47 9.25 -5.76
CA PRO A 49 -3.54 9.99 -5.08
C PRO A 49 -4.75 10.26 -5.97
N GLN A 50 -4.59 10.15 -7.28
CA GLN A 50 -5.67 10.32 -8.25
C GLN A 50 -6.25 8.99 -8.74
N GLY A 51 -5.66 7.88 -8.33
CA GLY A 51 -6.15 6.55 -8.64
C GLY A 51 -7.13 6.03 -7.61
N SER A 52 -7.40 4.72 -7.66
CA SER A 52 -8.28 4.09 -6.69
C SER A 52 -7.76 2.71 -6.29
N LEU A 53 -8.14 2.28 -5.10
CA LEU A 53 -7.74 1.00 -4.55
C LEU A 53 -8.96 0.28 -4.00
N TYR A 54 -9.16 -0.94 -4.48
CA TYR A 54 -10.22 -1.81 -3.99
C TYR A 54 -9.59 -3.05 -3.35
N VAL A 55 -9.83 -3.23 -2.05
CA VAL A 55 -9.25 -4.34 -1.28
C VAL A 55 -10.34 -5.32 -0.92
N ARG A 56 -10.09 -6.59 -1.18
CA ARG A 56 -11.00 -7.68 -0.84
C ARG A 56 -10.32 -8.60 0.16
N THR A 57 -11.04 -8.98 1.21
CA THR A 57 -10.53 -9.94 2.18
C THR A 57 -11.60 -10.99 2.45
N ARG A 58 -11.17 -12.22 2.71
CA ARG A 58 -12.06 -13.33 3.04
C ARG A 58 -12.38 -13.42 4.53
N GLY A 59 -11.75 -12.57 5.33
CA GLY A 59 -11.96 -12.55 6.76
C GLY A 59 -11.04 -11.53 7.41
N ASP A 60 -10.71 -11.75 8.66
CA ASP A 60 -9.86 -10.84 9.39
C ASP A 60 -8.48 -10.72 8.76
N VAL A 61 -7.85 -9.58 8.99
CA VAL A 61 -6.48 -9.31 8.56
C VAL A 61 -5.63 -8.99 9.78
N THR A 62 -4.32 -9.19 9.64
CA THR A 62 -3.38 -8.78 10.69
C THR A 62 -3.08 -7.30 10.51
N ARG A 63 -3.23 -6.54 11.58
CA ARG A 63 -2.99 -5.10 11.58
C ARG A 63 -1.91 -4.79 12.59
N TYR A 64 -0.89 -4.06 12.16
CA TYR A 64 0.25 -3.74 13.00
C TYR A 64 0.55 -2.26 12.92
N ARG A 65 0.76 -1.64 14.06
CA ARG A 65 1.16 -0.23 14.14
C ARG A 65 2.54 -0.14 14.74
N GLN A 66 3.35 0.75 14.20
CA GLN A 66 4.71 0.99 14.71
C GLN A 66 5.13 2.43 14.39
N GLY A 67 6.28 2.82 14.93
CA GLY A 67 6.78 4.19 14.74
C GLY A 67 5.83 5.20 15.37
N SER A 68 5.30 6.13 14.59
CA SER A 68 4.34 7.13 15.07
C SER A 68 2.95 6.54 15.36
N ALA A 69 2.74 5.25 15.04
CA ALA A 69 1.49 4.53 15.27
C ALA A 69 0.27 5.11 14.56
N GLN A 70 0.48 5.93 13.53
CA GLN A 70 -0.61 6.53 12.78
C GLN A 70 -1.13 5.62 11.67
N ALA A 71 -0.27 4.79 11.11
CA ALA A 71 -0.60 3.91 10.00
C ALA A 71 -0.74 2.47 10.46
N GLU A 72 -1.62 1.74 9.79
CA GLU A 72 -1.77 0.30 10.01
C GLU A 72 -1.15 -0.46 8.85
N PHE A 73 -0.21 -1.32 9.16
CA PHE A 73 0.38 -2.24 8.19
C PHE A 73 -0.46 -3.50 8.17
N ILE A 74 -0.97 -3.87 6.99
CA ILE A 74 -1.97 -4.93 6.85
C ILE A 74 -1.35 -6.11 6.14
N ALA A 75 -1.36 -7.25 6.83
CA ALA A 75 -0.81 -8.51 6.35
C ALA A 75 -1.85 -9.62 6.44
N CYS A 76 -1.63 -10.68 5.67
CA CYS A 76 -2.47 -11.87 5.73
C CYS A 76 -2.18 -12.65 7.02
N PRO A 77 -3.21 -13.01 7.80
CA PRO A 77 -2.97 -13.81 9.00
C PRO A 77 -2.59 -15.26 8.70
N HIS A 78 -2.80 -15.74 7.48
CA HIS A 78 -2.53 -17.13 7.10
C HIS A 78 -1.16 -17.31 6.47
N CYS A 79 -0.80 -16.46 5.52
CA CYS A 79 0.50 -16.59 4.83
C CYS A 79 1.51 -15.52 5.22
N ALA A 80 1.10 -14.54 6.02
CA ALA A 80 1.97 -13.50 6.59
C ALA A 80 2.50 -12.47 5.59
N VAL A 81 2.04 -12.47 4.34
CA VAL A 81 2.51 -11.48 3.37
C VAL A 81 1.97 -10.10 3.72
N LEU A 82 2.86 -9.12 3.79
CA LEU A 82 2.52 -7.71 4.00
C LEU A 82 2.02 -7.13 2.68
N VAL A 83 0.77 -6.68 2.64
CA VAL A 83 0.11 -6.30 1.39
C VAL A 83 -0.05 -4.81 1.22
N LEU A 84 -0.47 -4.09 2.27
CA LEU A 84 -0.73 -2.66 2.14
C LEU A 84 -0.58 -1.97 3.50
N VAL A 85 -0.57 -0.65 3.44
CA VAL A 85 -0.56 0.20 4.63
C VAL A 85 -1.68 1.21 4.48
N THR A 86 -2.38 1.48 5.58
CA THR A 86 -3.50 2.42 5.59
C THR A 86 -3.34 3.45 6.69
N CYS A 87 -3.97 4.59 6.49
CA CYS A 87 -4.08 5.62 7.51
C CYS A 87 -5.39 6.38 7.32
N ASP A 88 -6.14 6.56 8.40
CA ASP A 88 -7.32 7.42 8.36
C ASP A 88 -6.85 8.86 8.61
N ILE A 89 -7.12 9.73 7.66
CA ILE A 89 -6.76 11.14 7.74
C ILE A 89 -8.03 11.95 7.60
N ASP A 90 -8.44 12.59 8.69
CA ASP A 90 -9.64 13.42 8.75
C ASP A 90 -10.89 12.68 8.28
N GLY A 91 -11.03 11.42 8.73
CA GLY A 91 -12.18 10.58 8.41
C GLY A 91 -12.15 9.94 7.04
N ARG A 92 -11.06 10.11 6.30
CA ARG A 92 -10.89 9.53 4.98
C ARG A 92 -9.74 8.55 4.96
N LEU A 93 -10.03 7.32 4.53
CA LEU A 93 -9.01 6.28 4.48
C LEU A 93 -8.06 6.51 3.31
N ARG A 94 -6.76 6.51 3.61
CA ARG A 94 -5.68 6.60 2.63
C ARG A 94 -4.87 5.32 2.67
N ALA A 95 -4.28 4.94 1.56
CA ALA A 95 -3.52 3.69 1.51
C ALA A 95 -2.41 3.71 0.48
N ALA A 96 -1.42 2.85 0.69
CA ALA A 96 -0.40 2.51 -0.30
C ALA A 96 -0.27 0.99 -0.34
N ILE A 97 0.05 0.47 -1.51
CA ILE A 97 0.24 -0.98 -1.68
C ILE A 97 1.72 -1.32 -1.65
N ASN A 98 2.02 -2.54 -1.22
CA ASN A 98 3.37 -3.08 -1.29
C ASN A 98 3.62 -3.56 -2.72
N ALA A 99 4.58 -2.95 -3.40
CA ALA A 99 4.91 -3.32 -4.78
C ALA A 99 5.33 -4.80 -4.89
N ARG A 100 5.87 -5.38 -3.79
CA ARG A 100 6.22 -6.80 -3.76
C ARG A 100 5.00 -7.72 -3.81
N ALA A 101 3.83 -7.20 -3.47
CA ALA A 101 2.58 -7.97 -3.49
C ALA A 101 1.82 -7.87 -4.81
N VAL A 102 2.32 -7.12 -5.77
CA VAL A 102 1.73 -7.02 -7.11
C VAL A 102 1.97 -8.35 -7.85
N GLU A 103 0.91 -8.88 -8.45
CA GLU A 103 1.01 -10.10 -9.24
C GLU A 103 1.49 -9.80 -10.64
N HIS A 104 2.15 -10.79 -11.23
CA HIS A 104 2.74 -10.72 -12.57
C HIS A 104 3.96 -9.80 -12.64
N ASP A 105 4.69 -9.95 -13.73
CA ASP A 105 5.86 -9.12 -13.99
C ASP A 105 5.42 -7.76 -14.50
N VAL A 106 5.46 -6.78 -13.63
CA VAL A 106 5.11 -5.41 -13.96
C VAL A 106 6.36 -4.55 -13.77
N SER A 107 6.65 -3.74 -14.77
CA SER A 107 7.81 -2.85 -14.72
C SER A 107 7.42 -1.49 -14.19
N PHE A 108 8.05 -1.12 -13.08
CA PHE A 108 7.97 0.23 -12.51
C PHE A 108 9.29 0.95 -12.77
N ALA A 109 9.33 2.24 -12.49
CA ALA A 109 10.59 2.98 -12.44
C ALA A 109 11.45 2.43 -11.30
N ALA A 110 12.75 2.71 -11.33
CA ALA A 110 13.68 2.20 -10.32
C ALA A 110 13.29 2.65 -8.92
N GLU A 111 13.34 1.72 -7.96
CA GLU A 111 13.02 2.02 -6.58
C GLU A 111 13.93 3.12 -6.02
N GLN A 112 13.36 3.91 -5.12
CA GLN A 112 14.12 4.92 -4.39
C GLN A 112 13.89 4.72 -2.90
N THR A 113 14.95 4.88 -2.13
CA THR A 113 14.86 4.83 -0.68
C THR A 113 14.08 6.04 -0.17
N ALA A 114 13.16 5.80 0.76
CA ALA A 114 12.40 6.83 1.42
C ALA A 114 12.60 6.72 2.93
N SER A 115 12.63 7.84 3.63
CA SER A 115 12.92 7.89 5.06
C SER A 115 11.81 8.63 5.82
N PRO A 116 10.56 8.10 5.80
CA PRO A 116 9.45 8.77 6.50
C PRO A 116 9.68 8.81 8.01
N GLN A 117 10.47 7.89 8.56
CA GLN A 117 10.79 7.89 9.99
C GLN A 117 11.51 9.16 10.45
N GLN A 118 12.13 9.91 9.53
CA GLN A 118 12.78 11.17 9.84
C GLN A 118 11.81 12.34 9.95
N LEU A 119 10.55 12.13 9.56
CA LEU A 119 9.53 13.16 9.59
C LEU A 119 8.79 13.14 10.92
N GLN A 120 8.37 14.33 11.37
CA GLN A 120 7.44 14.46 12.47
C GLN A 120 6.09 13.87 12.07
N ALA A 121 5.27 13.51 13.07
CA ALA A 121 3.98 12.84 12.84
C ALA A 121 3.08 13.64 11.89
N ASP A 122 2.97 14.95 12.08
CA ASP A 122 2.13 15.77 11.22
C ASP A 122 2.67 15.84 9.79
N ALA A 123 3.99 15.91 9.62
CA ALA A 123 4.60 15.94 8.29
C ALA A 123 4.40 14.62 7.57
N LYS A 124 4.44 13.48 8.27
CA LYS A 124 4.11 12.19 7.69
C LYS A 124 2.68 12.17 7.15
N ARG A 125 1.72 12.63 7.95
CA ARG A 125 0.31 12.66 7.55
C ARG A 125 0.09 13.53 6.33
N GLN A 126 0.72 14.69 6.29
CA GLN A 126 0.65 15.60 5.14
C GLN A 126 1.22 14.94 3.88
N ARG A 127 2.33 14.23 4.02
CA ARG A 127 2.94 13.52 2.91
C ARG A 127 2.02 12.42 2.40
N TRP A 128 1.47 11.60 3.28
CA TRP A 128 0.57 10.51 2.89
C TRP A 128 -0.70 11.04 2.23
N GLU A 129 -1.20 12.17 2.71
CA GLU A 129 -2.36 12.82 2.10
C GLU A 129 -2.08 13.23 0.65
N GLN A 130 -0.85 13.60 0.34
CA GLN A 130 -0.45 14.04 -1.00
C GLN A 130 -0.13 12.87 -1.94
N VAL A 131 0.34 11.75 -1.43
CA VAL A 131 0.90 10.69 -2.29
C VAL A 131 0.14 9.35 -2.23
N TRP A 132 -0.60 9.06 -1.17
CA TRP A 132 -1.32 7.79 -1.04
C TRP A 132 -2.63 7.82 -1.81
N PHE A 133 -3.14 6.62 -2.15
CA PHE A 133 -4.48 6.52 -2.72
C PHE A 133 -5.48 7.20 -1.80
N ALA A 134 -6.36 8.01 -2.37
CA ALA A 134 -7.39 8.74 -1.64
C ALA A 134 -8.78 8.11 -1.80
N ASP A 135 -8.97 7.29 -2.84
CA ASP A 135 -10.20 6.53 -3.07
C ASP A 135 -9.89 5.07 -2.75
N VAL A 136 -10.22 4.67 -1.52
CA VAL A 136 -9.88 3.34 -1.00
C VAL A 136 -11.15 2.68 -0.50
N ARG A 137 -11.43 1.47 -0.98
CA ARG A 137 -12.59 0.69 -0.57
C ARG A 137 -12.16 -0.69 -0.10
N PHE A 138 -12.74 -1.11 1.01
CA PHE A 138 -12.56 -2.47 1.52
C PHE A 138 -13.89 -3.21 1.43
N ALA A 139 -13.84 -4.46 1.00
CA ALA A 139 -14.99 -5.34 1.00
C ALA A 139 -14.59 -6.73 1.48
N GLN A 140 -15.46 -7.36 2.25
CA GLN A 140 -15.26 -8.75 2.61
C GLN A 140 -15.78 -9.60 1.45
N ALA A 141 -14.90 -10.44 0.91
CA ALA A 141 -15.27 -11.35 -0.16
C ALA A 141 -16.19 -12.43 0.39
N ARG A 142 -17.18 -12.82 -0.39
CA ARG A 142 -18.04 -13.95 -0.08
C ARG A 142 -17.55 -15.18 -0.84
N ASP A 143 -17.67 -16.31 -0.19
CA ASP A 143 -17.34 -17.59 -0.81
C ASP A 143 -18.36 -17.99 -1.87
#